data_b9c9fbf9c2a243e6aca12d2945ae48a0
#
_entry.id   b9c9fbf9c2a243e6aca12d2945ae48a0
#
_cell.length_a   1.000
_cell.length_b   1.000
_cell.length_c   1.000
_cell.angle_alpha   90.00
_cell.angle_beta   90.00
_cell.angle_gamma   90.00
#
_symmetry.space_group_name_H-M   'P 1'
#
loop_
_entity.id
_entity.type
_entity.pdbx_description
1 polymer ?
#
loop_
_entity_poly.entity_id
_entity_poly.type
_entity_poly.pdbx_seq_one_letter_code
_entity_poly.pdbx_strand_id
1 'polypeptide(L)'
;MDAYDDQLMALLTDMDLLENDMDAKQDEIDQANADLEVAQEKEQTQYNAMKTRIQYMYENGDSNYWEAMMGATSITDLLNRVEYVSEVYDYDRKQLTAYQETVQQVADLKDQLNAQLAEMEELKISYEDQASSLQALIAEKSAAMDNFDAQLASAKSLASQYADTIKKQNQIIADEQARQAAEEAAARRAAQQQQQN
;
A
#
# COMPACT_ATOMS: atom_id res chain seq x y z
N MET A 1 -26.12 -7.12 6.33
CA MET A 1 -25.57 -5.74 6.37
C MET A 1 -24.23 -5.78 7.10
N ASP A 2 -24.19 -6.30 8.32
CA ASP A 2 -22.98 -6.37 9.16
C ASP A 2 -21.79 -7.06 8.46
N ALA A 3 -22.03 -8.14 7.67
CA ALA A 3 -20.97 -8.84 6.94
C ALA A 3 -20.29 -7.97 5.86
N TYR A 4 -21.02 -7.09 5.18
CA TYR A 4 -20.43 -6.14 4.23
C TYR A 4 -19.64 -5.05 4.95
N ASP A 5 -20.11 -4.59 6.10
CA ASP A 5 -19.41 -3.59 6.89
C ASP A 5 -18.10 -4.16 7.45
N ASP A 6 -18.10 -5.40 7.94
CA ASP A 6 -16.89 -6.10 8.39
C ASP A 6 -15.87 -6.27 7.26
N GLN A 7 -16.33 -6.66 6.07
CA GLN A 7 -15.45 -6.80 4.89
C GLN A 7 -14.89 -5.47 4.42
N LEU A 8 -15.70 -4.40 4.42
CA LEU A 8 -15.25 -3.06 4.08
C LEU A 8 -14.21 -2.55 5.07
N MET A 9 -14.42 -2.76 6.38
CA MET A 9 -13.46 -2.35 7.40
C MET A 9 -12.15 -3.13 7.29
N ALA A 10 -12.21 -4.44 7.04
CA ALA A 10 -11.01 -5.25 6.84
C ALA A 10 -10.22 -4.76 5.63
N LEU A 11 -10.88 -4.56 4.49
CA LEU A 11 -10.22 -4.10 3.26
C LEU A 11 -9.64 -2.68 3.39
N LEU A 12 -10.34 -1.77 4.07
CA LEU A 12 -9.82 -0.43 4.35
C LEU A 12 -8.60 -0.48 5.27
N THR A 13 -8.60 -1.38 6.26
CA THR A 13 -7.43 -1.58 7.15
C THR A 13 -6.24 -2.14 6.38
N ASP A 14 -6.48 -3.12 5.49
CA ASP A 14 -5.42 -3.69 4.65
C ASP A 14 -4.84 -2.65 3.68
N MET A 15 -5.70 -1.78 3.11
CA MET A 15 -5.25 -0.68 2.25
C MET A 15 -4.41 0.36 3.01
N ASP A 16 -4.79 0.72 4.25
CA ASP A 16 -4.03 1.64 5.09
C ASP A 16 -2.65 1.07 5.46
N LEU A 17 -2.58 -0.24 5.76
CA LEU A 17 -1.30 -0.93 5.98
C LEU A 17 -0.42 -0.92 4.72
N LEU A 18 -1.02 -1.19 3.56
CA LEU A 18 -0.31 -1.21 2.29
C LEU A 18 0.21 0.19 1.90
N GLU A 19 -0.57 1.24 2.16
CA GLU A 19 -0.14 2.63 1.97
C GLU A 19 1.07 2.98 2.86
N ASN A 20 1.04 2.58 4.14
CA ASN A 20 2.17 2.75 5.05
C ASN A 20 3.42 1.97 4.60
N ASP A 21 3.23 0.74 4.07
CA ASP A 21 4.34 -0.06 3.52
C ASP A 21 4.94 0.60 2.27
N MET A 22 4.11 1.19 1.42
CA MET A 22 4.56 1.93 0.23
C MET A 22 5.33 3.20 0.62
N ASP A 23 4.87 3.95 1.61
CA ASP A 23 5.58 5.13 2.11
C ASP A 23 6.94 4.76 2.71
N ALA A 24 6.99 3.71 3.53
CA ALA A 24 8.25 3.20 4.08
C ALA A 24 9.22 2.73 2.98
N LYS A 25 8.71 2.05 1.96
CA LYS A 25 9.51 1.62 0.81
C LYS A 25 10.02 2.80 -0.02
N GLN A 26 9.22 3.86 -0.16
CA GLN A 26 9.65 5.10 -0.82
C GLN A 26 10.82 5.76 -0.08
N ASP A 27 10.74 5.83 1.25
CA ASP A 27 11.84 6.35 2.08
C ASP A 27 13.12 5.52 1.92
N GLU A 28 13.01 4.18 1.87
CA GLU A 28 14.16 3.29 1.58
C GLU A 28 14.77 3.55 0.20
N ILE A 29 13.94 3.75 -0.82
CA ILE A 29 14.37 4.07 -2.19
C ILE A 29 15.08 5.42 -2.23
N ASP A 30 14.56 6.43 -1.55
CA ASP A 30 15.16 7.77 -1.51
C ASP A 30 16.51 7.73 -0.79
N GLN A 31 16.64 6.97 0.30
CA GLN A 31 17.92 6.75 0.98
C GLN A 31 18.92 6.00 0.10
N ALA A 32 18.49 4.92 -0.58
CA ALA A 32 19.35 4.16 -1.48
C ALA A 32 19.84 5.00 -2.68
N ASN A 33 19.00 5.90 -3.20
CA ASN A 33 19.40 6.86 -4.23
C ASN A 33 20.47 7.83 -3.72
N ALA A 34 20.30 8.38 -2.52
CA ALA A 34 21.28 9.28 -1.91
C ALA A 34 22.63 8.58 -1.67
N ASP A 35 22.60 7.36 -1.14
CA ASP A 35 23.79 6.55 -0.91
C ASP A 35 24.51 6.19 -2.23
N LEU A 36 23.74 5.90 -3.27
CA LEU A 36 24.26 5.64 -4.62
C LEU A 36 24.95 6.87 -5.21
N GLU A 37 24.35 8.06 -5.07
CA GLU A 37 24.93 9.32 -5.55
C GLU A 37 26.27 9.59 -4.87
N VAL A 38 26.34 9.46 -3.54
CA VAL A 38 27.59 9.61 -2.77
C VAL A 38 28.64 8.59 -3.20
N ALA A 39 28.26 7.33 -3.41
CA ALA A 39 29.19 6.29 -3.86
C ALA A 39 29.72 6.56 -5.28
N GLN A 40 28.88 7.05 -6.19
CA GLN A 40 29.27 7.41 -7.56
C GLN A 40 30.20 8.63 -7.59
N GLU A 41 29.97 9.65 -6.78
CA GLU A 41 30.88 10.79 -6.66
C GLU A 41 32.26 10.37 -6.14
N LYS A 42 32.28 9.48 -5.15
CA LYS A 42 33.51 8.89 -4.62
C LYS A 42 34.24 8.06 -5.69
N GLU A 43 33.52 7.21 -6.43
CA GLU A 43 34.04 6.44 -7.56
C GLU A 43 34.69 7.35 -8.59
N GLN A 44 33.97 8.41 -9.03
CA GLN A 44 34.48 9.33 -10.03
C GLN A 44 35.72 10.10 -9.54
N THR A 45 35.74 10.48 -8.27
CA THR A 45 36.90 11.16 -7.66
C THR A 45 38.13 10.23 -7.64
N GLN A 46 37.94 8.99 -7.20
CA GLN A 46 39.00 7.97 -7.18
C GLN A 46 39.51 7.62 -8.59
N TYR A 47 38.56 7.48 -9.55
CA TYR A 47 38.91 7.26 -10.96
C TYR A 47 39.79 8.38 -11.51
N ASN A 48 39.41 9.64 -11.31
CA ASN A 48 40.17 10.79 -11.79
C ASN A 48 41.58 10.85 -11.14
N ALA A 49 41.66 10.61 -9.84
CA ALA A 49 42.94 10.57 -9.13
C ALA A 49 43.85 9.47 -9.68
N MET A 50 43.31 8.27 -9.88
CA MET A 50 44.05 7.16 -10.46
C MET A 50 44.47 7.41 -11.90
N LYS A 51 43.58 7.95 -12.72
CA LYS A 51 43.89 8.33 -14.11
C LYS A 51 45.06 9.30 -14.18
N THR A 52 45.03 10.36 -13.36
CA THR A 52 46.13 11.32 -13.26
C THR A 52 47.42 10.65 -12.83
N ARG A 53 47.35 9.71 -11.87
CA ARG A 53 48.49 8.97 -11.39
C ARG A 53 49.11 8.05 -12.45
N ILE A 54 48.25 7.30 -13.16
CA ILE A 54 48.69 6.42 -14.27
C ILE A 54 49.30 7.23 -15.39
N GLN A 55 48.68 8.38 -15.74
CA GLN A 55 49.24 9.28 -16.74
C GLN A 55 50.59 9.82 -16.33
N TYR A 56 50.76 10.24 -15.08
CA TYR A 56 52.05 10.69 -14.56
C TYR A 56 53.13 9.58 -14.64
N MET A 57 52.77 8.35 -14.26
CA MET A 57 53.69 7.18 -14.33
C MET A 57 54.06 6.86 -15.78
N TYR A 58 53.12 6.97 -16.72
CA TYR A 58 53.36 6.75 -18.14
C TYR A 58 54.26 7.83 -18.77
N GLU A 59 53.98 9.09 -18.48
CA GLU A 59 54.71 10.24 -19.07
C GLU A 59 56.13 10.35 -18.50
N ASN A 60 56.36 10.03 -17.23
CA ASN A 60 57.64 10.20 -16.56
C ASN A 60 58.44 8.89 -16.45
N GLY A 61 57.82 7.73 -16.75
CA GLY A 61 58.43 6.41 -16.80
C GLY A 61 59.08 5.95 -15.50
N ASP A 62 59.55 4.69 -15.50
CA ASP A 62 60.38 4.14 -14.41
C ASP A 62 61.74 4.88 -14.25
N SER A 63 62.09 5.70 -15.24
CA SER A 63 63.34 6.43 -15.22
C SER A 63 63.48 7.37 -14.01
N ASN A 64 62.39 7.99 -13.56
CA ASN A 64 62.42 8.89 -12.41
C ASN A 64 62.71 8.18 -11.09
N TYR A 65 62.28 6.92 -10.94
CA TYR A 65 62.60 6.13 -9.75
C TYR A 65 64.07 5.67 -9.79
N TRP A 66 64.57 5.27 -10.96
CA TRP A 66 65.98 4.95 -11.16
C TRP A 66 66.87 6.17 -11.00
N GLU A 67 66.50 7.30 -11.54
CA GLU A 67 67.22 8.56 -11.42
C GLU A 67 67.24 9.07 -9.97
N ALA A 68 66.11 8.94 -9.26
CA ALA A 68 66.02 9.22 -7.83
C ALA A 68 66.95 8.30 -6.99
N MET A 69 67.05 7.02 -7.32
CA MET A 69 67.96 6.08 -6.64
C MET A 69 69.43 6.30 -7.01
N MET A 70 69.71 6.55 -8.30
CA MET A 70 71.10 6.75 -8.78
C MET A 70 71.68 8.09 -8.31
N GLY A 71 70.84 9.08 -7.98
CA GLY A 71 71.26 10.37 -7.41
C GLY A 71 71.59 10.32 -5.91
N ALA A 72 71.60 9.14 -5.28
CA ALA A 72 71.90 8.98 -3.86
C ALA A 72 73.40 9.32 -3.57
N THR A 73 73.63 10.15 -2.56
CA THR A 73 74.94 10.66 -2.18
C THR A 73 75.63 9.79 -1.09
N SER A 74 74.86 8.88 -0.47
CA SER A 74 75.34 7.92 0.53
C SER A 74 74.45 6.65 0.55
N ILE A 75 74.92 5.59 1.21
CA ILE A 75 74.13 4.35 1.40
C ILE A 75 72.92 4.59 2.20
N THR A 76 72.94 5.51 3.21
CA THR A 76 71.77 5.89 4.01
C THR A 76 70.78 6.65 3.17
N ASP A 77 71.22 7.58 2.31
CA ASP A 77 70.34 8.29 1.37
C ASP A 77 69.72 7.35 0.36
N LEU A 78 70.46 6.37 -0.15
CA LEU A 78 69.91 5.33 -1.03
C LEU A 78 68.81 4.50 -0.35
N LEU A 79 69.04 4.05 0.89
CA LEU A 79 68.02 3.30 1.64
C LEU A 79 66.75 4.10 1.90
N ASN A 80 66.88 5.36 2.29
CA ASN A 80 65.72 6.27 2.50
C ASN A 80 64.93 6.48 1.20
N ARG A 81 65.60 6.56 0.05
CA ARG A 81 64.92 6.71 -1.26
C ARG A 81 64.24 5.44 -1.70
N VAL A 82 64.81 4.27 -1.44
CA VAL A 82 64.19 2.96 -1.68
C VAL A 82 62.95 2.80 -0.81
N GLU A 83 63.04 3.17 0.48
CA GLU A 83 61.87 3.16 1.39
C GLU A 83 60.76 4.08 0.90
N TYR A 84 61.06 5.31 0.50
CA TYR A 84 60.09 6.24 -0.08
C TYR A 84 59.43 5.69 -1.35
N VAL A 85 60.19 5.08 -2.26
CA VAL A 85 59.62 4.44 -3.46
C VAL A 85 58.67 3.31 -3.10
N SER A 86 59.07 2.48 -2.12
CA SER A 86 58.22 1.38 -1.61
C SER A 86 56.91 1.88 -1.00
N GLU A 87 56.98 2.93 -0.19
CA GLU A 87 55.76 3.58 0.39
C GLU A 87 54.82 4.11 -0.68
N VAL A 88 55.35 4.70 -1.77
CA VAL A 88 54.55 5.18 -2.89
C VAL A 88 53.84 4.04 -3.62
N TYR A 89 54.53 2.91 -3.87
CA TYR A 89 53.90 1.72 -4.45
C TYR A 89 52.81 1.13 -3.56
N ASP A 90 53.05 1.06 -2.26
CA ASP A 90 52.07 0.55 -1.30
C ASP A 90 50.87 1.45 -1.21
N TYR A 91 51.07 2.78 -1.26
CA TYR A 91 49.97 3.74 -1.33
C TYR A 91 49.13 3.58 -2.61
N ASP A 92 49.75 3.46 -3.78
CA ASP A 92 49.07 3.26 -5.05
C ASP A 92 48.27 1.97 -5.06
N ARG A 93 48.82 0.89 -4.48
CA ARG A 93 48.10 -0.40 -4.36
C ARG A 93 46.89 -0.28 -3.46
N LYS A 94 47.00 0.43 -2.33
CA LYS A 94 45.85 0.70 -1.44
C LYS A 94 44.79 1.51 -2.15
N GLN A 95 45.14 2.53 -2.91
CA GLN A 95 44.20 3.34 -3.67
C GLN A 95 43.47 2.52 -4.75
N LEU A 96 44.19 1.62 -5.44
CA LEU A 96 43.60 0.73 -6.43
C LEU A 96 42.58 -0.23 -5.78
N THR A 97 42.95 -0.83 -4.64
CA THR A 97 42.01 -1.68 -3.90
C THR A 97 40.78 -0.91 -3.44
N ALA A 98 40.96 0.29 -2.86
CA ALA A 98 39.86 1.13 -2.43
C ALA A 98 38.94 1.56 -3.58
N TYR A 99 39.49 1.77 -4.77
CA TYR A 99 38.71 2.05 -5.97
C TYR A 99 37.88 0.83 -6.39
N GLN A 100 38.48 -0.35 -6.43
CA GLN A 100 37.78 -1.59 -6.76
C GLN A 100 36.63 -1.89 -5.79
N GLU A 101 36.85 -1.68 -4.49
CA GLU A 101 35.81 -1.81 -3.46
C GLU A 101 34.68 -0.80 -3.69
N THR A 102 35.01 0.46 -4.06
CA THR A 102 33.98 1.47 -4.36
C THR A 102 33.17 1.12 -5.62
N VAL A 103 33.81 0.61 -6.68
CA VAL A 103 33.11 0.13 -7.88
C VAL A 103 32.14 -1.00 -7.55
N GLN A 104 32.58 -1.95 -6.70
CA GLN A 104 31.70 -3.03 -6.26
C GLN A 104 30.53 -2.49 -5.43
N GLN A 105 30.79 -1.56 -4.50
CA GLN A 105 29.75 -0.91 -3.70
C GLN A 105 28.70 -0.20 -4.58
N VAL A 106 29.14 0.51 -5.63
CA VAL A 106 28.20 1.15 -6.58
C VAL A 106 27.36 0.12 -7.31
N ALA A 107 27.94 -1.01 -7.71
CA ALA A 107 27.18 -2.10 -8.34
C ALA A 107 26.14 -2.69 -7.39
N ASP A 108 26.52 -3.01 -6.16
CA ASP A 108 25.65 -3.58 -5.14
C ASP A 108 24.48 -2.63 -4.79
N LEU A 109 24.77 -1.32 -4.66
CA LEU A 109 23.73 -0.30 -4.42
C LEU A 109 22.74 -0.19 -5.58
N LYS A 110 23.21 -0.29 -6.83
CA LYS A 110 22.31 -0.31 -8.01
C LYS A 110 21.41 -1.53 -8.02
N ASP A 111 21.95 -2.68 -7.70
CA ASP A 111 21.16 -3.92 -7.64
C ASP A 111 20.12 -3.86 -6.51
N GLN A 112 20.52 -3.34 -5.35
CA GLN A 112 19.61 -3.11 -4.23
C GLN A 112 18.48 -2.14 -4.61
N LEU A 113 18.81 -1.01 -5.23
CA LEU A 113 17.81 -0.02 -5.68
C LEU A 113 16.83 -0.63 -6.69
N ASN A 114 17.33 -1.42 -7.65
CA ASN A 114 16.47 -2.08 -8.64
C ASN A 114 15.51 -3.09 -7.97
N ALA A 115 16.00 -3.83 -6.96
CA ALA A 115 15.14 -4.74 -6.19
C ALA A 115 14.05 -3.98 -5.41
N GLN A 116 14.39 -2.88 -4.75
CA GLN A 116 13.43 -2.04 -4.02
C GLN A 116 12.37 -1.41 -4.95
N LEU A 117 12.78 -0.98 -6.16
CA LEU A 117 11.84 -0.48 -7.17
C LEU A 117 10.89 -1.57 -7.66
N ALA A 118 11.36 -2.80 -7.83
CA ALA A 118 10.50 -3.94 -8.19
C ALA A 118 9.49 -4.27 -7.08
N GLU A 119 9.92 -4.27 -5.81
CA GLU A 119 9.03 -4.46 -4.66
C GLU A 119 7.96 -3.35 -4.57
N MET A 120 8.34 -2.09 -4.80
CA MET A 120 7.39 -0.97 -4.84
C MET A 120 6.34 -1.16 -5.93
N GLU A 121 6.72 -1.66 -7.11
CA GLU A 121 5.77 -1.92 -8.20
C GLU A 121 4.78 -3.03 -7.83
N GLU A 122 5.23 -4.09 -7.14
CA GLU A 122 4.34 -5.14 -6.63
C GLU A 122 3.35 -4.60 -5.59
N LEU A 123 3.80 -3.73 -4.68
CA LEU A 123 2.94 -3.06 -3.71
C LEU A 123 1.88 -2.20 -4.40
N LYS A 124 2.24 -1.44 -5.43
CA LYS A 124 1.29 -0.63 -6.22
C LYS A 124 0.23 -1.48 -6.90
N ILE A 125 0.63 -2.58 -7.53
CA ILE A 125 -0.33 -3.51 -8.16
C ILE A 125 -1.29 -4.07 -7.10
N SER A 126 -0.79 -4.46 -5.94
CA SER A 126 -1.62 -4.96 -4.84
C SER A 126 -2.60 -3.90 -4.34
N TYR A 127 -2.16 -2.65 -4.22
CA TYR A 127 -3.03 -1.53 -3.83
C TYR A 127 -4.15 -1.28 -4.86
N GLU A 128 -3.82 -1.30 -6.15
CA GLU A 128 -4.80 -1.12 -7.23
C GLU A 128 -5.86 -2.24 -7.25
N ASP A 129 -5.44 -3.49 -7.04
CA ASP A 129 -6.33 -4.64 -6.95
C ASP A 129 -7.27 -4.54 -5.73
N GLN A 130 -6.75 -4.11 -4.59
CA GLN A 130 -7.56 -3.88 -3.39
C GLN A 130 -8.53 -2.70 -3.56
N ALA A 131 -8.08 -1.60 -4.18
CA ALA A 131 -8.94 -0.46 -4.49
C ALA A 131 -10.09 -0.84 -5.44
N SER A 132 -9.82 -1.67 -6.44
CA SER A 132 -10.84 -2.23 -7.34
C SER A 132 -11.83 -3.12 -6.58
N SER A 133 -11.35 -3.98 -5.70
CA SER A 133 -12.17 -4.84 -4.86
C SER A 133 -13.07 -4.04 -3.91
N LEU A 134 -12.54 -2.97 -3.34
CA LEU A 134 -13.29 -2.04 -2.49
C LEU A 134 -14.44 -1.37 -3.25
N GLN A 135 -14.18 -0.90 -4.49
CA GLN A 135 -15.21 -0.31 -5.33
C GLN A 135 -16.32 -1.30 -5.68
N ALA A 136 -15.95 -2.55 -6.02
CA ALA A 136 -16.90 -3.62 -6.30
C ALA A 136 -17.78 -3.95 -5.08
N LEU A 137 -17.19 -4.03 -3.90
CA LEU A 137 -17.91 -4.31 -2.65
C LEU A 137 -18.87 -3.16 -2.27
N ILE A 138 -18.48 -1.91 -2.48
CA ILE A 138 -19.34 -0.74 -2.28
C ILE A 138 -20.53 -0.80 -3.23
N ALA A 139 -20.33 -1.13 -4.49
CA ALA A 139 -21.39 -1.25 -5.49
C ALA A 139 -22.36 -2.38 -5.14
N GLU A 140 -21.86 -3.53 -4.70
CA GLU A 140 -22.69 -4.68 -4.25
C GLU A 140 -23.52 -4.32 -3.02
N LYS A 141 -22.91 -3.67 -2.03
CA LYS A 141 -23.61 -3.17 -0.84
C LYS A 141 -24.73 -2.19 -1.21
N SER A 142 -24.47 -1.24 -2.12
CA SER A 142 -25.48 -0.28 -2.60
C SER A 142 -26.66 -0.99 -3.25
N ALA A 143 -26.41 -1.95 -4.14
CA ALA A 143 -27.46 -2.73 -4.79
C ALA A 143 -28.29 -3.58 -3.78
N ALA A 144 -27.64 -4.13 -2.75
CA ALA A 144 -28.31 -4.85 -1.68
C ALA A 144 -29.22 -3.92 -0.86
N MET A 145 -28.80 -2.69 -0.59
CA MET A 145 -29.60 -1.66 0.10
C MET A 145 -30.82 -1.27 -0.72
N ASP A 146 -30.66 -1.00 -2.02
CA ASP A 146 -31.77 -0.66 -2.93
C ASP A 146 -32.83 -1.77 -2.97
N ASN A 147 -32.38 -3.03 -3.02
CA ASN A 147 -33.26 -4.20 -2.99
C ASN A 147 -34.01 -4.29 -1.66
N PHE A 148 -33.34 -4.07 -0.53
CA PHE A 148 -33.96 -4.07 0.80
C PHE A 148 -35.02 -2.96 0.92
N ASP A 149 -34.74 -1.75 0.44
CA ASP A 149 -35.70 -0.62 0.44
C ASP A 149 -36.95 -0.93 -0.41
N ALA A 150 -36.77 -1.57 -1.57
CA ALA A 150 -37.88 -2.03 -2.40
C ALA A 150 -38.76 -3.08 -1.69
N GLN A 151 -38.14 -4.05 -1.00
CA GLN A 151 -38.83 -5.06 -0.21
C GLN A 151 -39.59 -4.42 0.97
N LEU A 152 -38.96 -3.46 1.66
CA LEU A 152 -39.59 -2.71 2.76
C LEU A 152 -40.80 -1.92 2.30
N ALA A 153 -40.70 -1.24 1.16
CA ALA A 153 -41.83 -0.51 0.56
C ALA A 153 -42.97 -1.46 0.21
N SER A 154 -42.69 -2.60 -0.38
CA SER A 154 -43.68 -3.64 -0.70
C SER A 154 -44.34 -4.20 0.55
N ALA A 155 -43.58 -4.50 1.60
CA ALA A 155 -44.11 -4.99 2.88
C ALA A 155 -45.02 -3.96 3.57
N LYS A 156 -44.63 -2.67 3.54
CA LYS A 156 -45.48 -1.57 4.06
C LYS A 156 -46.81 -1.43 3.30
N SER A 157 -46.74 -1.54 1.96
CA SER A 157 -47.96 -1.53 1.12
C SER A 157 -48.91 -2.69 1.46
N LEU A 158 -48.38 -3.90 1.61
CA LEU A 158 -49.10 -5.09 1.97
C LEU A 158 -49.73 -4.97 3.37
N ALA A 159 -48.97 -4.46 4.35
CA ALA A 159 -49.48 -4.21 5.70
C ALA A 159 -50.65 -3.22 5.71
N SER A 160 -50.59 -2.17 4.90
CA SER A 160 -51.73 -1.21 4.72
C SER A 160 -52.96 -1.90 4.14
N GLN A 161 -52.82 -2.75 3.11
CA GLN A 161 -53.91 -3.51 2.51
C GLN A 161 -54.59 -4.46 3.53
N TYR A 162 -53.76 -5.13 4.36
CA TYR A 162 -54.32 -5.97 5.42
C TYR A 162 -55.05 -5.15 6.48
N ALA A 163 -54.53 -4.01 6.90
CA ALA A 163 -55.20 -3.12 7.84
C ALA A 163 -56.57 -2.65 7.30
N ASP A 164 -56.63 -2.25 6.02
CA ASP A 164 -57.91 -1.86 5.37
C ASP A 164 -58.89 -3.03 5.28
N THR A 165 -58.42 -4.22 4.99
CA THR A 165 -59.23 -5.46 4.94
C THR A 165 -59.79 -5.79 6.32
N ILE A 166 -58.97 -5.74 7.37
CA ILE A 166 -59.40 -5.95 8.76
C ILE A 166 -60.46 -4.92 9.16
N LYS A 167 -60.28 -3.65 8.81
CA LYS A 167 -61.24 -2.59 9.08
C LYS A 167 -62.60 -2.87 8.40
N LYS A 168 -62.60 -3.28 7.12
CA LYS A 168 -63.81 -3.66 6.39
C LYS A 168 -64.49 -4.88 7.02
N GLN A 169 -63.75 -5.92 7.40
CA GLN A 169 -64.31 -7.08 8.06
C GLN A 169 -64.94 -6.76 9.42
N ASN A 170 -64.24 -5.92 10.22
CA ASN A 170 -64.81 -5.47 11.51
C ASN A 170 -66.11 -4.67 11.33
N GLN A 171 -66.22 -3.88 10.27
CA GLN A 171 -67.43 -3.15 9.93
C GLN A 171 -68.56 -4.14 9.60
N ILE A 172 -68.29 -5.11 8.73
CA ILE A 172 -69.29 -6.17 8.38
C ILE A 172 -69.77 -6.92 9.62
N ILE A 173 -68.84 -7.29 10.51
CA ILE A 173 -69.18 -7.97 11.78
C ILE A 173 -70.07 -7.08 12.66
N ALA A 174 -69.74 -5.79 12.78
CA ALA A 174 -70.53 -4.84 13.57
C ALA A 174 -71.94 -4.68 12.99
N ASP A 175 -72.03 -4.52 11.66
CA ASP A 175 -73.33 -4.43 10.98
C ASP A 175 -74.21 -5.68 11.14
N GLU A 176 -73.64 -6.86 11.05
CA GLU A 176 -74.30 -8.13 11.24
C GLU A 176 -74.76 -8.31 12.70
N GLN A 177 -73.92 -7.95 13.68
CA GLN A 177 -74.31 -7.96 15.10
C GLN A 177 -75.43 -6.99 15.39
N ALA A 178 -75.44 -5.82 14.81
CA ALA A 178 -76.50 -4.83 14.94
C ALA A 178 -77.82 -5.41 14.36
N ARG A 179 -77.78 -6.06 13.21
CA ARG A 179 -78.93 -6.71 12.56
C ARG A 179 -79.48 -7.84 13.42
N GLN A 180 -78.67 -8.72 13.95
CA GLN A 180 -79.08 -9.80 14.84
C GLN A 180 -79.71 -9.26 16.12
N ALA A 181 -79.16 -8.26 16.74
CA ALA A 181 -79.74 -7.57 17.91
C ALA A 181 -81.12 -6.93 17.62
N ALA A 182 -81.28 -6.32 16.43
CA ALA A 182 -82.57 -5.76 16.01
C ALA A 182 -83.61 -6.85 15.76
N GLU A 183 -83.24 -7.96 15.14
CA GLU A 183 -84.17 -9.11 14.94
C GLU A 183 -84.55 -9.76 16.26
N GLU A 184 -83.62 -9.96 17.21
CA GLU A 184 -83.95 -10.46 18.54
C GLU A 184 -84.90 -9.48 19.31
N ALA A 185 -84.63 -8.20 19.22
CA ALA A 185 -85.51 -7.20 19.86
C ALA A 185 -86.92 -7.19 19.28
N ALA A 186 -87.02 -7.37 17.94
CA ALA A 186 -88.34 -7.48 17.27
C ALA A 186 -89.07 -8.75 17.68
N ALA A 187 -88.40 -9.88 17.74
CA ALA A 187 -88.99 -11.17 18.20
C ALA A 187 -89.47 -11.10 19.66
N ARG A 188 -88.66 -10.46 20.55
CA ARG A 188 -89.08 -10.26 21.95
C ARG A 188 -90.33 -9.37 22.05
N ARG A 189 -90.46 -8.29 21.27
CA ARG A 189 -91.59 -7.43 21.20
C ARG A 189 -92.84 -8.20 20.70
N ALA A 190 -92.72 -9.01 19.64
CA ALA A 190 -93.81 -9.84 19.11
C ALA A 190 -94.32 -10.85 20.13
N ALA A 191 -93.40 -11.54 20.86
CA ALA A 191 -93.73 -12.48 21.92
C ALA A 191 -94.45 -11.82 23.11
N GLN A 192 -94.10 -10.59 23.49
CA GLN A 192 -94.79 -9.82 24.53
C GLN A 192 -96.20 -9.40 24.10
N GLN A 193 -96.41 -9.05 22.83
CA GLN A 193 -97.74 -8.71 22.31
C GLN A 193 -98.62 -9.96 22.24
N GLN A 194 -98.13 -11.13 22.00
CA GLN A 194 -98.93 -12.37 22.02
C GLN A 194 -99.31 -12.83 23.45
N GLN A 195 -98.63 -12.39 24.48
CA GLN A 195 -98.95 -12.72 25.88
C GLN A 195 -99.96 -11.71 26.47
N GLN A 196 -100.23 -10.61 25.80
CA GLN A 196 -101.17 -9.56 26.24
C GLN A 196 -102.56 -9.66 25.58
N ASN A 197 -102.81 -10.57 24.63
CA ASN A 197 -104.04 -10.92 23.99
C ASN A 197 -104.58 -12.25 24.48
#